data_0be6e3110fa32acffcc996736892ce36
#
_entry.id   0be6e3110fa32acffcc996736892ce36
#
_cell.length_a   1.000
_cell.length_b   1.000
_cell.length_c   1.000
_cell.angle_alpha   90.00
_cell.angle_beta   90.00
_cell.angle_gamma   90.00
#
_symmetry.space_group_name_H-M   'P 1'
#
loop_
_entity.id
_entity.type
_entity.pdbx_description
1 polymer ?
#
loop_
_entity_poly.entity_id
_entity_poly.type
_entity_poly.pdbx_seq_one_letter_code
_entity_poly.pdbx_strand_id
1 'polypeptide(L)'
;MEKFSFKDVLVTFAGLFITSFIAWVLISATGNNPSEVAMYLYEGGFKGTRNIANSLYQATPLILTAVATLISFRVGMFNIGINGSMYVGALYAGWAGYKFTTLGHFTHVTVCILIGMVVGAAWMLLPCLLYTSDAADEGLGVDLGGRRI
;
A
#
# COMPACT_ATOMS: atom_id res chain seq x y z
N MET A 1 2.40 -24.81 9.70
CA MET A 1 3.13 -24.66 8.43
C MET A 1 2.31 -25.40 7.39
N GLU A 2 1.50 -24.69 6.62
CA GLU A 2 0.79 -25.27 5.48
C GLU A 2 1.82 -25.75 4.45
N LYS A 3 1.70 -27.02 4.06
CA LYS A 3 2.53 -27.55 2.97
C LYS A 3 2.10 -26.88 1.67
N PHE A 4 2.96 -26.06 1.09
CA PHE A 4 2.79 -25.53 -0.25
C PHE A 4 2.49 -26.69 -1.20
N SER A 5 1.27 -26.75 -1.71
CA SER A 5 0.87 -27.79 -2.66
C SER A 5 1.34 -27.41 -4.06
N PHE A 6 1.73 -28.41 -4.84
CA PHE A 6 2.06 -28.20 -6.28
C PHE A 6 0.89 -27.53 -7.03
N LYS A 7 -0.34 -27.80 -6.60
CA LYS A 7 -1.55 -27.13 -7.15
C LYS A 7 -1.55 -25.64 -6.92
N ASP A 8 -1.12 -25.16 -5.74
CA ASP A 8 -1.10 -23.72 -5.41
C ASP A 8 -0.07 -22.98 -6.27
N VAL A 9 1.06 -23.61 -6.51
CA VAL A 9 2.08 -23.09 -7.45
C VAL A 9 1.53 -23.01 -8.87
N LEU A 10 0.88 -24.07 -9.35
CA LEU A 10 0.29 -24.10 -10.68
C LEU A 10 -0.79 -23.03 -10.87
N VAL A 11 -1.68 -22.86 -9.90
CA VAL A 11 -2.74 -21.82 -9.91
C VAL A 11 -2.12 -20.42 -9.94
N THR A 12 -1.06 -20.19 -9.17
CA THR A 12 -0.36 -18.89 -9.16
C THR A 12 0.26 -18.59 -10.53
N PHE A 13 0.97 -19.55 -11.12
CA PHE A 13 1.54 -19.36 -12.47
C PHE A 13 0.48 -19.20 -13.56
N ALA A 14 -0.62 -19.95 -13.48
CA ALA A 14 -1.74 -19.79 -14.39
C ALA A 14 -2.36 -18.39 -14.27
N GLY A 15 -2.54 -17.87 -13.06
CA GLY A 15 -3.02 -16.51 -12.82
C GLY A 15 -2.09 -15.46 -13.43
N LEU A 16 -0.77 -15.58 -13.20
CA LEU A 16 0.22 -14.68 -13.79
C LEU A 16 0.22 -14.73 -15.32
N PHE A 17 0.07 -15.91 -15.89
CA PHE A 17 0.02 -16.07 -17.34
C PHE A 17 -1.25 -15.43 -17.95
N ILE A 18 -2.41 -15.67 -17.33
CA ILE A 18 -3.69 -15.10 -17.78
C ILE A 18 -3.65 -13.57 -17.70
N THR A 19 -3.18 -12.99 -16.59
CA THR A 19 -3.08 -11.53 -16.43
C THR A 19 -2.10 -10.90 -17.43
N SER A 20 -0.96 -11.54 -17.67
CA SER A 20 0.00 -11.09 -18.69
C SER A 20 -0.56 -11.17 -20.10
N PHE A 21 -1.32 -12.23 -20.42
CA PHE A 21 -1.98 -12.39 -21.71
C PHE A 21 -3.07 -11.32 -21.93
N ILE A 22 -3.89 -11.04 -20.91
CA ILE A 22 -4.89 -9.97 -20.97
C ILE A 22 -4.21 -8.61 -21.19
N ALA A 23 -3.14 -8.32 -20.46
CA ALA A 23 -2.38 -7.08 -20.63
C ALA A 23 -1.82 -6.97 -22.05
N TRP A 24 -1.30 -8.06 -22.62
CA TRP A 24 -0.81 -8.07 -24.00
C TRP A 24 -1.91 -7.78 -25.01
N VAL A 25 -3.06 -8.43 -24.88
CA VAL A 25 -4.22 -8.18 -25.76
C VAL A 25 -4.67 -6.73 -25.68
N LEU A 26 -4.78 -6.15 -24.47
CA LEU A 26 -5.17 -4.77 -24.28
C LEU A 26 -4.17 -3.78 -24.89
N ILE A 27 -2.87 -4.00 -24.72
CA ILE A 27 -1.83 -3.16 -25.33
C ILE A 27 -1.90 -3.23 -26.85
N SER A 28 -2.05 -4.44 -27.40
CA SER A 28 -2.21 -4.62 -28.85
C SER A 28 -3.46 -3.94 -29.41
N ALA A 29 -4.57 -3.99 -28.66
CA ALA A 29 -5.82 -3.33 -29.03
C ALA A 29 -5.72 -1.80 -29.08
N THR A 30 -4.80 -1.21 -28.30
CA THR A 30 -4.50 0.25 -28.36
C THR A 30 -3.55 0.63 -29.50
N GLY A 31 -3.14 -0.34 -30.34
CA GLY A 31 -2.24 -0.09 -31.46
C GLY A 31 -0.75 -0.03 -31.10
N ASN A 32 -0.39 -0.36 -29.86
CA ASN A 32 0.99 -0.39 -29.39
C ASN A 32 1.57 -1.79 -29.49
N ASN A 33 2.90 -1.88 -29.60
CA ASN A 33 3.63 -3.14 -29.59
C ASN A 33 3.89 -3.59 -28.14
N PRO A 34 3.30 -4.71 -27.66
CA PRO A 34 3.47 -5.15 -26.29
C PRO A 34 4.91 -5.46 -25.89
N SER A 35 5.74 -5.92 -26.82
CA SER A 35 7.15 -6.19 -26.54
C SER A 35 7.96 -4.91 -26.30
N GLU A 36 7.65 -3.84 -27.02
CA GLU A 36 8.27 -2.52 -26.80
C GLU A 36 7.84 -1.94 -25.45
N VAL A 37 6.56 -2.06 -25.11
CA VAL A 37 6.05 -1.61 -23.79
C VAL A 37 6.73 -2.37 -22.67
N ALA A 38 6.88 -3.71 -22.79
CA ALA A 38 7.59 -4.51 -21.79
C ALA A 38 9.07 -4.09 -21.68
N MET A 39 9.72 -3.78 -22.80
CA MET A 39 11.10 -3.28 -22.79
C MET A 39 11.20 -1.91 -22.10
N TYR A 40 10.30 -0.98 -22.37
CA TYR A 40 10.27 0.34 -21.71
C TYR A 40 9.99 0.23 -20.21
N LEU A 41 9.14 -0.70 -19.77
CA LEU A 41 8.92 -0.95 -18.35
C LEU A 41 10.20 -1.48 -17.67
N TYR A 42 10.89 -2.41 -18.30
CA TYR A 42 12.18 -2.91 -17.80
C TYR A 42 13.24 -1.81 -17.76
N GLU A 43 13.40 -1.05 -18.84
CA GLU A 43 14.36 0.05 -18.91
C GLU A 43 14.05 1.15 -17.90
N GLY A 44 12.76 1.51 -17.75
CA GLY A 44 12.33 2.52 -16.79
C GLY A 44 12.55 2.13 -15.33
N GLY A 45 12.49 0.83 -15.02
CA GLY A 45 12.69 0.33 -13.66
C GLY A 45 14.15 0.02 -13.32
N PHE A 46 14.89 -0.57 -14.26
CA PHE A 46 16.18 -1.22 -13.96
C PHE A 46 17.37 -0.71 -14.77
N LYS A 47 17.16 0.02 -15.86
CA LYS A 47 18.24 0.46 -16.73
C LYS A 47 18.86 1.77 -16.21
N GLY A 48 20.06 1.64 -15.66
CA GLY A 48 20.88 2.77 -15.21
C GLY A 48 20.60 3.20 -13.77
N THR A 49 21.59 3.81 -13.16
CA THR A 49 21.60 4.19 -11.73
C THR A 49 20.43 5.08 -11.36
N ARG A 50 20.03 6.01 -12.24
CA ARG A 50 18.92 6.93 -11.99
C ARG A 50 17.56 6.21 -11.88
N ASN A 51 17.31 5.25 -12.79
CA ASN A 51 16.03 4.51 -12.79
C ASN A 51 15.95 3.56 -11.60
N ILE A 52 17.07 2.91 -11.27
CA ILE A 52 17.15 2.07 -10.05
C ILE A 52 16.91 2.92 -8.80
N ALA A 53 17.55 4.09 -8.69
CA ALA A 53 17.34 5.00 -7.56
C ALA A 53 15.88 5.45 -7.45
N ASN A 54 15.23 5.78 -8.57
CA ASN A 54 13.81 6.14 -8.60
C ASN A 54 12.92 4.95 -8.18
N SER A 55 13.22 3.75 -8.63
CA SER A 55 12.47 2.53 -8.24
C SER A 55 12.59 2.27 -6.74
N LEU A 56 13.78 2.41 -6.15
CA LEU A 56 13.99 2.30 -4.71
C LEU A 56 13.28 3.41 -3.94
N TYR A 57 13.32 4.64 -4.44
CA TYR A 57 12.59 5.75 -3.84
C TYR A 57 11.08 5.48 -3.79
N GLN A 58 10.49 5.00 -4.88
CA GLN A 58 9.07 4.64 -4.95
C GLN A 58 8.73 3.40 -4.11
N ALA A 59 9.67 2.46 -3.96
CA ALA A 59 9.47 1.27 -3.14
C ALA A 59 9.45 1.59 -1.64
N THR A 60 10.14 2.65 -1.19
CA THR A 60 10.27 2.99 0.23
C THR A 60 8.93 3.14 0.95
N PRO A 61 7.97 3.99 0.51
CA PRO A 61 6.67 4.11 1.17
C PRO A 61 5.86 2.81 1.09
N LEU A 62 5.98 2.03 0.02
CA LEU A 62 5.29 0.75 -0.13
C LEU A 62 5.81 -0.28 0.87
N ILE A 63 7.12 -0.35 1.10
CA ILE A 63 7.71 -1.23 2.10
C ILE A 63 7.25 -0.84 3.52
N LEU A 64 7.23 0.45 3.84
CA LEU A 64 6.79 0.94 5.14
C LEU A 64 5.30 0.62 5.38
N THR A 65 4.44 0.83 4.40
CA THR A 65 3.02 0.49 4.51
C THR A 65 2.78 -1.02 4.58
N ALA A 66 3.56 -1.83 3.87
CA ALA A 66 3.50 -3.28 3.96
C ALA A 66 3.88 -3.80 5.37
N VAL A 67 4.93 -3.23 5.99
CA VAL A 67 5.32 -3.55 7.36
C VAL A 67 4.22 -3.12 8.36
N ALA A 68 3.64 -1.93 8.19
CA ALA A 68 2.53 -1.47 9.02
C ALA A 68 1.31 -2.39 8.92
N THR A 69 0.98 -2.85 7.70
CA THR A 69 -0.10 -3.82 7.44
C THR A 69 0.18 -5.15 8.12
N LEU A 70 1.41 -5.65 8.04
CA LEU A 70 1.81 -6.90 8.68
C LEU A 70 1.66 -6.83 10.21
N ILE A 71 2.05 -5.70 10.81
CA ILE A 71 1.89 -5.47 12.25
C ILE A 71 0.39 -5.46 12.62
N SER A 72 -0.44 -4.74 11.87
CA SER A 72 -1.90 -4.68 12.09
C SER A 72 -2.53 -6.06 12.05
N PHE A 73 -2.18 -6.90 11.09
CA PHE A 73 -2.69 -8.27 11.00
C PHE A 73 -2.22 -9.16 12.15
N ARG A 74 -0.99 -8.99 12.62
CA ARG A 74 -0.49 -9.75 13.78
C ARG A 74 -1.21 -9.39 15.09
N VAL A 75 -1.70 -8.18 15.22
CA VAL A 75 -2.49 -7.72 16.37
C VAL A 75 -3.98 -8.12 16.23
N GLY A 76 -4.36 -8.76 15.11
CA GLY A 76 -5.74 -9.19 14.85
C GLY A 76 -6.65 -8.10 14.29
N MET A 77 -6.10 -6.94 13.93
CA MET A 77 -6.87 -5.84 13.32
C MET A 77 -6.77 -5.90 11.79
N PHE A 78 -7.87 -6.17 11.13
CA PHE A 78 -7.96 -6.14 9.68
C PHE A 78 -8.12 -4.69 9.19
N ASN A 79 -7.00 -4.03 8.89
CA ASN A 79 -7.00 -2.61 8.57
C ASN A 79 -6.60 -2.36 7.11
N ILE A 80 -7.58 -2.02 6.29
CA ILE A 80 -7.40 -1.64 4.86
C ILE A 80 -7.07 -0.15 4.71
N GLY A 81 -7.18 0.64 5.78
CA GLY A 81 -7.03 2.11 5.77
C GLY A 81 -5.58 2.62 5.76
N ILE A 82 -4.56 1.75 5.79
CA ILE A 82 -3.14 2.13 5.92
C ILE A 82 -2.67 3.02 4.76
N ASN A 83 -3.09 2.73 3.53
CA ASN A 83 -2.78 3.57 2.38
C ASN A 83 -3.39 4.98 2.53
N GLY A 84 -4.63 5.08 3.02
CA GLY A 84 -5.27 6.36 3.30
C GLY A 84 -4.49 7.19 4.34
N SER A 85 -4.06 6.55 5.42
CA SER A 85 -3.21 7.16 6.45
C SER A 85 -1.90 7.72 5.89
N MET A 86 -1.24 6.96 5.00
CA MET A 86 -0.02 7.41 4.33
C MET A 86 -0.27 8.67 3.50
N TYR A 87 -1.33 8.71 2.67
CA TYR A 87 -1.63 9.87 1.84
C TYR A 87 -2.03 11.09 2.66
N VAL A 88 -2.84 10.93 3.70
CA VAL A 88 -3.24 12.04 4.58
C VAL A 88 -2.04 12.55 5.37
N GLY A 89 -1.20 11.67 5.90
CA GLY A 89 0.05 12.05 6.57
C GLY A 89 1.00 12.81 5.64
N ALA A 90 1.18 12.34 4.40
CA ALA A 90 2.02 13.01 3.40
C ALA A 90 1.48 14.39 3.01
N LEU A 91 0.15 14.52 2.86
CA LEU A 91 -0.49 15.79 2.55
C LEU A 91 -0.20 16.85 3.62
N TYR A 92 -0.38 16.49 4.90
CA TYR A 92 -0.14 17.43 6.01
C TYR A 92 1.34 17.68 6.27
N ALA A 93 2.21 16.71 6.03
CA ALA A 93 3.66 16.93 6.04
C ALA A 93 4.08 17.92 4.95
N GLY A 94 3.53 17.80 3.73
CA GLY A 94 3.76 18.74 2.64
C GLY A 94 3.20 20.14 2.92
N TRP A 95 2.00 20.23 3.51
CA TRP A 95 1.43 21.50 3.96
C TRP A 95 2.30 22.17 5.03
N ALA A 96 2.80 21.41 6.00
CA ALA A 96 3.72 21.92 7.01
C ALA A 96 5.03 22.43 6.38
N GLY A 97 5.57 21.70 5.41
CA GLY A 97 6.74 22.09 4.63
C GLY A 97 6.57 23.42 3.92
N TYR A 98 5.39 23.67 3.36
CA TYR A 98 5.07 24.96 2.75
C TYR A 98 4.86 26.07 3.77
N LYS A 99 4.24 25.78 4.93
CA LYS A 99 3.85 26.79 5.90
C LYS A 99 5.01 27.26 6.79
N PHE A 100 5.92 26.38 7.18
CA PHE A 100 6.98 26.65 8.15
C PHE A 100 8.36 26.90 7.52
N THR A 101 8.41 27.61 6.39
CA THR A 101 9.64 27.88 5.62
C THR A 101 10.69 28.70 6.36
N THR A 102 10.34 29.40 7.45
CA THR A 102 11.25 30.21 8.24
C THR A 102 12.11 29.43 9.23
N LEU A 103 11.82 28.12 9.43
CA LEU A 103 12.58 27.27 10.33
C LEU A 103 13.92 26.84 9.71
N GLY A 104 14.93 26.66 10.57
CA GLY A 104 16.20 26.08 10.14
C GLY A 104 15.98 24.68 9.54
N HIS A 105 16.82 24.28 8.59
CA HIS A 105 16.64 23.06 7.77
C HIS A 105 16.33 21.81 8.61
N PHE A 106 17.09 21.54 9.66
CA PHE A 106 16.89 20.37 10.51
C PHE A 106 15.54 20.41 11.25
N THR A 107 15.21 21.55 11.87
CA THR A 107 13.94 21.75 12.58
C THR A 107 12.75 21.65 11.62
N HIS A 108 12.87 22.22 10.42
CA HIS A 108 11.84 22.16 9.39
C HIS A 108 11.49 20.73 9.01
N VAL A 109 12.50 19.92 8.67
CA VAL A 109 12.30 18.50 8.32
C VAL A 109 11.69 17.72 9.49
N THR A 110 12.18 17.94 10.69
CA THR A 110 11.65 17.27 11.90
C THR A 110 10.17 17.59 12.15
N VAL A 111 9.79 18.84 12.02
CA VAL A 111 8.38 19.28 12.19
C VAL A 111 7.49 18.66 11.12
N CYS A 112 7.93 18.62 9.86
CA CYS A 112 7.16 17.98 8.78
C CYS A 112 6.94 16.49 9.05
N ILE A 113 7.96 15.77 9.49
CA ILE A 113 7.86 14.35 9.84
C ILE A 113 6.89 14.15 11.00
N LEU A 114 7.02 14.92 12.09
CA LEU A 114 6.16 14.81 13.27
C LEU A 114 4.69 15.08 12.93
N ILE A 115 4.41 16.12 12.14
CA ILE A 115 3.04 16.43 11.70
C ILE A 115 2.48 15.28 10.84
N GLY A 116 3.25 14.77 9.89
CA GLY A 116 2.83 13.63 9.08
C GLY A 116 2.52 12.39 9.91
N MET A 117 3.37 12.08 10.89
CA MET A 117 3.17 10.95 11.80
C MET A 117 1.91 11.13 12.67
N VAL A 118 1.72 12.29 13.29
CA VAL A 118 0.56 12.56 14.17
C VAL A 118 -0.74 12.52 13.39
N VAL A 119 -0.78 13.16 12.21
CA VAL A 119 -2.00 13.21 11.39
C VAL A 119 -2.31 11.82 10.79
N GLY A 120 -1.30 11.10 10.30
CA GLY A 120 -1.46 9.73 9.82
C GLY A 120 -1.97 8.79 10.92
N ALA A 121 -1.44 8.90 12.14
CA ALA A 121 -1.90 8.13 13.28
C ALA A 121 -3.34 8.50 13.68
N ALA A 122 -3.68 9.80 13.70
CA ALA A 122 -5.03 10.26 14.01
C ALA A 122 -6.06 9.75 12.97
N TRP A 123 -5.69 9.72 11.69
CA TRP A 123 -6.52 9.14 10.64
C TRP A 123 -6.81 7.65 10.89
N MET A 124 -5.84 6.91 11.40
CA MET A 124 -5.98 5.49 11.72
C MET A 124 -6.85 5.20 12.93
N LEU A 125 -7.09 6.17 13.80
CA LEU A 125 -8.02 6.00 14.93
C LEU A 125 -9.45 5.73 14.47
N LEU A 126 -9.88 6.31 13.34
CA LEU A 126 -11.24 6.09 12.82
C LEU A 126 -11.53 4.61 12.52
N PRO A 127 -10.79 3.93 11.64
CA PRO A 127 -11.01 2.51 11.39
C PRO A 127 -10.70 1.63 12.60
N CYS A 128 -9.75 2.03 13.46
CA CYS A 128 -9.43 1.29 14.68
C CYS A 128 -10.60 1.30 15.66
N LEU A 129 -11.22 2.46 15.91
CA LEU A 129 -12.39 2.60 16.78
C LEU A 129 -13.60 1.86 16.23
N LEU A 130 -13.83 1.92 14.91
CA LEU A 130 -14.92 1.19 14.26
C LEU A 130 -14.75 -0.33 14.36
N TYR A 131 -13.50 -0.79 14.30
CA TYR A 131 -13.20 -2.22 14.37
C TYR A 131 -13.24 -2.79 15.79
N THR A 132 -13.02 -1.97 16.81
CA THR A 132 -13.11 -2.37 18.23
C THR A 132 -14.52 -2.20 18.81
N SER A 133 -15.46 -1.61 18.06
CA SER A 133 -16.84 -1.47 18.50
C SER A 133 -17.68 -2.67 18.02
N ASP A 134 -18.56 -3.17 18.89
CA ASP A 134 -19.53 -4.25 18.57
C ASP A 134 -20.40 -3.93 17.35
N ALA A 135 -20.47 -2.67 16.94
CA ALA A 135 -21.16 -2.23 15.73
C ALA A 135 -20.59 -2.83 14.42
N ALA A 136 -19.33 -3.29 14.41
CA ALA A 136 -18.75 -4.00 13.27
C ALA A 136 -19.26 -5.44 13.18
N ASP A 137 -19.57 -6.06 14.31
CA ASP A 137 -20.08 -7.44 14.41
C ASP A 137 -21.59 -7.50 14.17
N GLU A 138 -22.35 -6.48 14.60
CA GLU A 138 -23.79 -6.36 14.31
C GLU A 138 -24.10 -6.26 12.81
N GLY A 139 -23.23 -5.63 12.02
CA GLY A 139 -23.38 -5.51 10.55
C GLY A 139 -23.32 -6.84 9.81
N LEU A 140 -22.68 -7.87 10.39
CA LEU A 140 -22.57 -9.22 9.82
C LEU A 140 -23.62 -10.20 10.35
N GLY A 141 -24.39 -9.83 11.38
CA GLY A 141 -25.52 -10.62 11.93
C GLY A 141 -25.14 -11.99 12.47
N VAL A 142 -23.87 -12.21 12.79
CA VAL A 142 -23.34 -13.45 13.35
C VAL A 142 -22.37 -13.15 14.48
N ASP A 143 -22.64 -13.73 15.65
CA ASP A 143 -21.69 -13.87 16.71
C ASP A 143 -20.54 -14.81 16.24
N LEU A 144 -19.29 -14.49 16.58
CA LEU A 144 -18.11 -15.33 16.29
C LEU A 144 -18.21 -16.75 16.91
N GLY A 145 -19.18 -17.01 17.76
CA GLY A 145 -19.54 -18.34 18.29
C GLY A 145 -20.63 -19.06 17.50
N GLY A 146 -21.11 -18.49 16.39
CA GLY A 146 -22.15 -19.14 15.54
C GLY A 146 -23.56 -19.15 16.15
N ARG A 147 -23.83 -18.36 17.18
CA ARG A 147 -25.16 -18.15 17.71
C ARG A 147 -25.82 -16.96 17.01
N ARG A 148 -27.04 -17.16 16.52
CA ARG A 148 -27.91 -16.02 16.14
C ARG A 148 -28.31 -15.27 17.42
N ILE A 149 -28.06 -13.97 17.41
CA ILE A 149 -28.61 -13.05 18.41
C ILE A 149 -30.04 -12.75 18.00
#